data_5daaf4388d9ce8edeab849cda7e9eeb3
#
_entry.id   5daaf4388d9ce8edeab849cda7e9eeb3
#
_cell.length_a   1.000
_cell.length_b   1.000
_cell.length_c   1.000
_cell.angle_alpha   90.00
_cell.angle_beta   90.00
_cell.angle_gamma   90.00
#
_symmetry.space_group_name_H-M   'P 1'
#
loop_
_entity.id
_entity.type
_entity.pdbx_description
1 polymer ?
#
loop_
_entity_poly.entity_id
_entity_poly.type
_entity_poly.pdbx_seq_one_letter_code
_entity_poly.pdbx_strand_id
1 'polypeptide(L)'
;MALHTKDDKFAHLLAMYCEFDDWARAHDVKVFLDWGTLLGAVRHRGFIPWDFDLDISATWGDYQRLLKAWDEDPLPNRAIVNIYRNPGYPSLFSRLVDTTTTEIRRASAWDLAPCGMSIDIFPLVPLPKDPKERERAKDAMLVFYELTNHMMLNKRSRRKSMRRLLAKSLVKRRIFGEKRVLEDLHRIAFSTPEEECTAYMELTGGSVDACVIEKDVLGTYKELPFEGHMSYVPEKYIEFLQAGYGVTWRNYPSNRSGGYHYVENLDIPYDVYVHDYMQFLDKEKVLKNYRTFKAKELQDVLMRAHVSPEYCRTSLQPARLRVEAFGSPSEYAEGVPEDLEAALTDYVNAQIASKPWYWRVWGGLSDEWIALACRIFFDRGMYNKIMHIITQRSWSLDEPLPESILEVKNKIEAIFRVYNAIDYDDTDEVRRLVAQDGAVLDALVSTHADLYLHSCDAEGEDDWRAVAEAAETALAAFPGDDEIERRQAVAYAHIGRTDEASAMLEDIIVRSNNGMTVLAAKDDRKELGLDERN
;
A
#
# COMPACT_ATOMS: atom_id res chain seq x y z
N MET A 1 -33.48 -13.63 -10.96
CA MET A 1 -32.05 -13.37 -10.81
C MET A 1 -31.83 -13.00 -9.37
N ALA A 2 -31.24 -13.86 -8.57
CA ALA A 2 -30.93 -13.54 -7.18
C ALA A 2 -29.89 -12.41 -7.19
N LEU A 3 -30.11 -11.38 -6.39
CA LEU A 3 -29.10 -10.34 -6.18
C LEU A 3 -28.13 -10.90 -5.15
N HIS A 4 -26.90 -11.20 -5.55
CA HIS A 4 -25.85 -11.62 -4.66
C HIS A 4 -25.46 -10.46 -3.73
N THR A 5 -25.28 -10.79 -2.46
CA THR A 5 -24.80 -9.85 -1.46
C THR A 5 -23.29 -9.73 -1.53
N LYS A 6 -22.73 -8.76 -0.82
CA LYS A 6 -21.29 -8.63 -0.64
C LYS A 6 -20.70 -9.84 0.11
N ASP A 7 -21.41 -10.35 1.11
CA ASP A 7 -20.98 -11.51 1.90
C ASP A 7 -20.94 -12.77 1.04
N ASP A 8 -21.86 -12.93 0.07
CA ASP A 8 -21.82 -14.01 -0.92
C ASP A 8 -20.55 -13.93 -1.78
N LYS A 9 -20.16 -12.71 -2.20
CA LYS A 9 -18.93 -12.49 -2.97
C LYS A 9 -17.68 -12.83 -2.15
N PHE A 10 -17.63 -12.38 -0.89
CA PHE A 10 -16.49 -12.69 0.00
C PHE A 10 -16.38 -14.19 0.28
N ALA A 11 -17.49 -14.85 0.57
CA ALA A 11 -17.50 -16.30 0.77
C ALA A 11 -17.01 -17.04 -0.48
N HIS A 12 -17.42 -16.59 -1.67
CA HIS A 12 -16.97 -17.18 -2.93
C HIS A 12 -15.47 -16.98 -3.17
N LEU A 13 -14.95 -15.75 -3.01
CA LEU A 13 -13.53 -15.45 -3.15
C LEU A 13 -12.67 -16.20 -2.14
N LEU A 14 -13.13 -16.31 -0.89
CA LEU A 14 -12.46 -17.10 0.15
C LEU A 14 -12.37 -18.57 -0.23
N ALA A 15 -13.48 -19.16 -0.68
CA ALA A 15 -13.49 -20.57 -1.11
C ALA A 15 -12.52 -20.81 -2.27
N MET A 16 -12.50 -19.91 -3.27
CA MET A 16 -11.54 -19.96 -4.38
C MET A 16 -10.09 -19.86 -3.89
N TYR A 17 -9.83 -18.97 -2.94
CA TYR A 17 -8.51 -18.76 -2.40
C TYR A 17 -8.01 -19.97 -1.61
N CYS A 18 -8.84 -20.52 -0.71
CA CYS A 18 -8.47 -21.70 0.06
C CYS A 18 -8.17 -22.90 -0.86
N GLU A 19 -9.03 -23.14 -1.86
CA GLU A 19 -8.82 -24.20 -2.87
C GLU A 19 -7.49 -24.00 -3.62
N PHE A 20 -7.18 -22.78 -3.99
CA PHE A 20 -5.96 -22.45 -4.72
C PHE A 20 -4.70 -22.51 -3.84
N ASP A 21 -4.75 -22.02 -2.61
CA ASP A 21 -3.63 -22.08 -1.66
C ASP A 21 -3.27 -23.53 -1.31
N ASP A 22 -4.27 -24.37 -1.07
CA ASP A 22 -4.08 -25.81 -0.85
C ASP A 22 -3.44 -26.49 -2.07
N TRP A 23 -3.91 -26.14 -3.29
CA TRP A 23 -3.33 -26.62 -4.54
C TRP A 23 -1.88 -26.13 -4.69
N ALA A 24 -1.61 -24.86 -4.44
CA ALA A 24 -0.28 -24.27 -4.56
C ALA A 24 0.71 -24.94 -3.58
N ARG A 25 0.30 -25.16 -2.33
CA ARG A 25 1.09 -25.87 -1.31
C ARG A 25 1.38 -27.31 -1.74
N ALA A 26 0.42 -28.01 -2.33
CA ALA A 26 0.59 -29.39 -2.82
C ALA A 26 1.61 -29.48 -3.98
N HIS A 27 1.82 -28.39 -4.72
CA HIS A 27 2.76 -28.29 -5.85
C HIS A 27 4.07 -27.58 -5.51
N ASP A 28 4.38 -27.38 -4.23
CA ASP A 28 5.56 -26.63 -3.76
C ASP A 28 5.67 -25.23 -4.35
N VAL A 29 4.54 -24.56 -4.51
CA VAL A 29 4.41 -23.17 -4.94
C VAL A 29 4.02 -22.31 -3.75
N LYS A 30 4.80 -21.29 -3.47
CA LYS A 30 4.48 -20.34 -2.39
C LYS A 30 3.83 -19.10 -2.97
N VAL A 31 2.58 -18.87 -2.57
CA VAL A 31 1.86 -17.62 -2.77
C VAL A 31 1.61 -16.98 -1.41
N PHE A 32 1.55 -15.68 -1.35
CA PHE A 32 1.31 -14.96 -0.10
C PHE A 32 0.32 -13.82 -0.31
N LEU A 33 -0.39 -13.44 0.75
CA LEU A 33 -1.34 -12.34 0.74
C LEU A 33 -0.64 -11.03 0.44
N ASP A 34 -1.28 -10.18 -0.37
CA ASP A 34 -0.72 -8.89 -0.76
C ASP A 34 -1.77 -7.78 -0.71
N TRP A 35 -1.34 -6.55 -0.92
CA TRP A 35 -2.17 -5.34 -1.00
C TRP A 35 -3.29 -5.28 0.05
N GLY A 36 -4.53 -5.05 -0.40
CA GLY A 36 -5.72 -4.96 0.45
C GLY A 36 -5.98 -6.23 1.24
N THR A 37 -5.66 -7.38 0.69
CA THR A 37 -5.84 -8.68 1.36
C THR A 37 -4.86 -8.87 2.51
N LEU A 38 -3.57 -8.54 2.32
CA LEU A 38 -2.59 -8.53 3.41
C LEU A 38 -2.95 -7.51 4.49
N LEU A 39 -3.32 -6.30 4.09
CA LEU A 39 -3.77 -5.27 5.02
C LEU A 39 -5.01 -5.73 5.80
N GLY A 40 -5.90 -6.44 5.15
CA GLY A 40 -7.07 -7.07 5.75
C GLY A 40 -6.69 -8.13 6.78
N ALA A 41 -5.79 -9.05 6.44
CA ALA A 41 -5.29 -10.08 7.36
C ALA A 41 -4.71 -9.47 8.65
N VAL A 42 -3.87 -8.42 8.50
CA VAL A 42 -3.18 -7.79 9.63
C VAL A 42 -4.13 -6.93 10.47
N ARG A 43 -5.01 -6.14 9.85
CA ARG A 43 -5.81 -5.11 10.52
C ARG A 43 -7.25 -5.54 10.85
N HIS A 44 -7.79 -6.56 10.14
CA HIS A 44 -9.18 -7.02 10.28
C HIS A 44 -9.28 -8.52 10.53
N ARG A 45 -8.17 -9.27 10.37
CA ARG A 45 -8.13 -10.75 10.34
C ARG A 45 -8.97 -11.38 9.23
N GLY A 46 -9.27 -10.60 8.19
CA GLY A 46 -10.12 -11.00 7.08
C GLY A 46 -10.28 -9.87 6.07
N PHE A 47 -11.33 -9.94 5.28
CA PHE A 47 -11.63 -8.92 4.28
C PHE A 47 -11.81 -7.53 4.90
N ILE A 48 -11.25 -6.52 4.23
CA ILE A 48 -11.55 -5.13 4.54
C ILE A 48 -13.01 -4.86 4.12
N PRO A 49 -13.89 -4.33 5.02
CA PRO A 49 -15.32 -4.21 4.74
C PRO A 49 -15.71 -3.37 3.52
N TRP A 50 -14.84 -2.59 2.94
CA TRP A 50 -15.07 -1.75 1.75
C TRP A 50 -14.16 -2.11 0.58
N ASP A 51 -13.42 -3.21 0.66
CA ASP A 51 -12.63 -3.79 -0.42
C ASP A 51 -13.35 -4.98 -1.05
N PHE A 52 -13.16 -5.22 -2.35
CA PHE A 52 -14.00 -6.17 -3.09
C PHE A 52 -13.21 -7.17 -3.91
N ASP A 53 -11.90 -7.22 -3.76
CA ASP A 53 -10.98 -8.09 -4.45
C ASP A 53 -10.14 -8.91 -3.46
N LEU A 54 -9.41 -9.85 -3.99
CA LEU A 54 -8.44 -10.66 -3.27
C LEU A 54 -7.15 -10.69 -4.07
N ASP A 55 -6.08 -10.25 -3.42
CA ASP A 55 -4.76 -10.06 -3.98
C ASP A 55 -3.76 -11.02 -3.35
N ILE A 56 -3.01 -11.73 -4.19
CA ILE A 56 -1.88 -12.55 -3.77
C ILE A 56 -0.66 -12.27 -4.64
N SER A 57 0.51 -12.56 -4.10
CA SER A 57 1.78 -12.43 -4.82
C SER A 57 2.61 -13.70 -4.77
N ALA A 58 3.52 -13.83 -5.72
CA ALA A 58 4.53 -14.90 -5.76
C ALA A 58 5.85 -14.34 -6.26
N THR A 59 6.99 -14.83 -5.73
CA THR A 59 8.29 -14.54 -6.34
C THR A 59 8.32 -15.05 -7.79
N TRP A 60 9.19 -14.50 -8.61
CA TRP A 60 9.27 -14.90 -10.03
C TRP A 60 9.52 -16.40 -10.20
N GLY A 61 10.34 -17.00 -9.31
CA GLY A 61 10.59 -18.44 -9.31
C GLY A 61 9.34 -19.24 -8.97
N ASP A 62 8.60 -18.86 -7.93
CA ASP A 62 7.34 -19.47 -7.56
C ASP A 62 6.27 -19.27 -8.64
N TYR A 63 6.19 -18.07 -9.21
CA TYR A 63 5.26 -17.79 -10.29
C TYR A 63 5.51 -18.66 -11.54
N GLN A 64 6.78 -18.89 -11.89
CA GLN A 64 7.10 -19.80 -12.99
C GLN A 64 6.76 -21.25 -12.67
N ARG A 65 7.01 -21.71 -11.42
CA ARG A 65 6.58 -23.04 -10.93
C ARG A 65 5.06 -23.18 -10.99
N LEU A 66 4.35 -22.15 -10.53
CA LEU A 66 2.88 -22.08 -10.57
C LEU A 66 2.38 -22.29 -12.00
N LEU A 67 2.88 -21.53 -12.98
CA LEU A 67 2.45 -21.65 -14.37
C LEU A 67 2.74 -23.05 -14.95
N LYS A 68 3.88 -23.64 -14.59
CA LYS A 68 4.26 -24.98 -15.05
C LYS A 68 3.36 -26.05 -14.41
N ALA A 69 3.18 -26.01 -13.09
CA ALA A 69 2.32 -26.94 -12.37
C ALA A 69 0.87 -26.87 -12.86
N TRP A 70 0.40 -25.63 -13.14
CA TRP A 70 -0.94 -25.41 -13.69
C TRP A 70 -1.15 -26.02 -15.06
N ASP A 71 -0.11 -26.10 -15.91
CA ASP A 71 -0.20 -26.76 -17.21
C ASP A 71 -0.34 -28.29 -17.08
N GLU A 72 0.16 -28.86 -15.98
CA GLU A 72 0.15 -30.30 -15.72
C GLU A 72 -1.10 -30.75 -14.94
N ASP A 73 -1.56 -29.95 -13.98
CA ASP A 73 -2.66 -30.28 -13.05
C ASP A 73 -3.52 -29.05 -12.71
N PRO A 74 -4.32 -28.53 -13.64
CA PRO A 74 -5.16 -27.37 -13.38
C PRO A 74 -6.36 -27.71 -12.50
N LEU A 75 -6.76 -26.80 -11.63
CA LEU A 75 -8.01 -26.92 -10.88
C LEU A 75 -9.23 -26.90 -11.82
N PRO A 76 -10.25 -27.74 -11.57
CA PRO A 76 -11.46 -27.78 -12.37
C PRO A 76 -12.23 -26.45 -12.28
N ASN A 77 -12.79 -26.00 -13.37
CA ASN A 77 -13.55 -24.75 -13.46
C ASN A 77 -12.74 -23.48 -13.10
N ARG A 78 -11.43 -23.57 -13.09
CA ARG A 78 -10.53 -22.45 -12.86
C ARG A 78 -9.66 -22.22 -14.10
N ALA A 79 -9.28 -20.98 -14.33
CA ALA A 79 -8.37 -20.62 -15.41
C ALA A 79 -7.35 -19.58 -14.94
N ILE A 80 -6.07 -19.76 -15.27
CA ILE A 80 -5.07 -18.70 -15.12
C ILE A 80 -5.03 -17.88 -16.42
N VAL A 81 -5.38 -16.60 -16.29
CA VAL A 81 -5.40 -15.62 -17.38
C VAL A 81 -4.20 -14.69 -17.23
N ASN A 82 -3.40 -14.55 -18.28
CA ASN A 82 -2.26 -13.65 -18.31
C ASN A 82 -1.82 -13.31 -19.75
N ILE A 83 -0.85 -12.42 -19.88
CA ILE A 83 -0.31 -11.97 -21.19
C ILE A 83 0.32 -13.08 -22.03
N TYR A 84 0.75 -14.18 -21.41
CA TYR A 84 1.40 -15.31 -22.10
C TYR A 84 0.38 -16.29 -22.69
N ARG A 85 -0.77 -16.43 -22.02
CA ARG A 85 -1.84 -17.38 -22.37
C ARG A 85 -2.96 -16.73 -23.18
N ASN A 86 -3.22 -15.45 -22.96
CA ASN A 86 -4.37 -14.74 -23.50
C ASN A 86 -3.90 -13.50 -24.27
N PRO A 87 -3.72 -13.58 -25.60
CA PRO A 87 -3.34 -12.43 -26.41
C PRO A 87 -4.32 -11.26 -26.22
N GLY A 88 -3.79 -10.08 -25.94
CA GLY A 88 -4.60 -8.89 -25.66
C GLY A 88 -5.02 -8.71 -24.21
N TYR A 89 -4.65 -9.61 -23.31
CA TYR A 89 -4.87 -9.45 -21.88
C TYR A 89 -4.16 -8.17 -21.37
N PRO A 90 -4.87 -7.28 -20.65
CA PRO A 90 -4.39 -5.90 -20.42
C PRO A 90 -3.49 -5.73 -19.20
N SER A 91 -3.15 -6.76 -18.45
CA SER A 91 -2.38 -6.64 -17.20
C SER A 91 -1.08 -7.44 -17.25
N LEU A 92 -0.04 -6.99 -16.54
CA LEU A 92 1.20 -7.76 -16.34
C LEU A 92 1.07 -8.83 -15.27
N PHE A 93 0.13 -8.68 -14.36
CA PHE A 93 -0.20 -9.70 -13.38
C PHE A 93 -1.17 -10.71 -13.96
N SER A 94 -1.24 -11.88 -13.36
CA SER A 94 -2.20 -12.93 -13.72
C SER A 94 -3.49 -12.81 -12.91
N ARG A 95 -4.51 -13.50 -13.37
CA ARG A 95 -5.73 -13.77 -12.61
C ARG A 95 -6.01 -15.24 -12.54
N LEU A 96 -6.37 -15.71 -11.37
CA LEU A 96 -7.08 -16.97 -11.23
C LEU A 96 -8.57 -16.65 -11.37
N VAL A 97 -9.22 -17.21 -12.37
CA VAL A 97 -10.62 -16.90 -12.71
C VAL A 97 -11.49 -18.12 -12.50
N ASP A 98 -12.64 -17.95 -11.86
CA ASP A 98 -13.70 -18.94 -11.83
C ASP A 98 -14.52 -18.88 -13.11
N THR A 99 -14.42 -19.91 -13.96
CA THR A 99 -15.10 -19.96 -15.25
C THR A 99 -16.59 -20.24 -15.15
N THR A 100 -17.10 -20.57 -13.96
CA THR A 100 -18.54 -20.80 -13.71
C THR A 100 -19.31 -19.55 -13.31
N THR A 101 -18.61 -18.42 -13.20
CA THR A 101 -19.16 -17.13 -12.81
C THR A 101 -18.92 -16.06 -13.87
N THR A 102 -19.45 -14.88 -13.65
CA THR A 102 -19.24 -13.69 -14.49
C THR A 102 -18.73 -12.53 -13.66
N GLU A 103 -17.60 -11.94 -14.03
CA GLU A 103 -17.10 -10.67 -13.55
C GLU A 103 -16.44 -9.89 -14.69
N ILE A 104 -17.20 -9.05 -15.37
CA ILE A 104 -16.79 -8.42 -16.62
C ILE A 104 -16.81 -6.91 -16.51
N ARG A 105 -15.70 -6.26 -16.79
CA ARG A 105 -15.69 -4.81 -17.07
C ARG A 105 -16.40 -4.56 -18.39
N ARG A 106 -17.30 -3.59 -18.42
CA ARG A 106 -18.06 -3.26 -19.65
C ARG A 106 -17.16 -2.98 -20.84
N ALA A 107 -15.96 -2.43 -20.60
CA ALA A 107 -14.99 -2.15 -21.66
C ALA A 107 -14.36 -3.40 -22.27
N SER A 108 -14.21 -4.46 -21.49
CA SER A 108 -13.63 -5.74 -21.89
C SER A 108 -14.67 -6.84 -22.14
N ALA A 109 -15.95 -6.47 -22.25
CA ALA A 109 -17.04 -7.40 -22.42
C ALA A 109 -16.95 -8.29 -23.69
N TRP A 110 -16.12 -7.89 -24.66
CA TRP A 110 -15.87 -8.64 -25.89
C TRP A 110 -14.49 -9.30 -25.95
N ASP A 111 -13.73 -9.23 -24.86
CA ASP A 111 -12.46 -9.94 -24.77
C ASP A 111 -12.73 -11.45 -24.69
N LEU A 112 -11.88 -12.23 -25.36
CA LEU A 112 -12.03 -13.69 -25.43
C LEU A 112 -11.42 -14.41 -24.22
N ALA A 113 -10.78 -13.70 -23.31
CA ALA A 113 -10.24 -14.28 -22.09
C ALA A 113 -11.37 -14.62 -21.11
N PRO A 114 -11.26 -15.70 -20.33
CA PRO A 114 -12.17 -15.98 -19.22
C PRO A 114 -12.32 -14.76 -18.29
N CYS A 115 -13.56 -14.42 -17.95
CA CYS A 115 -13.92 -13.24 -17.15
C CYS A 115 -14.97 -13.59 -16.08
N GLY A 116 -14.61 -14.46 -15.14
CA GLY A 116 -15.39 -14.75 -13.95
C GLY A 116 -14.83 -14.03 -12.71
N MET A 117 -15.40 -14.33 -11.55
CA MET A 117 -14.82 -13.93 -10.26
C MET A 117 -13.36 -14.30 -10.21
N SER A 118 -12.52 -13.40 -9.73
CA SER A 118 -11.07 -13.57 -9.89
C SER A 118 -10.28 -13.17 -8.67
N ILE A 119 -9.12 -13.83 -8.51
CA ILE A 119 -8.05 -13.48 -7.59
C ILE A 119 -6.90 -12.93 -8.42
N ASP A 120 -6.40 -11.75 -8.06
CA ASP A 120 -5.26 -11.14 -8.73
C ASP A 120 -3.95 -11.76 -8.19
N ILE A 121 -3.03 -12.16 -9.10
CA ILE A 121 -1.74 -12.80 -8.78
C ILE A 121 -0.61 -11.93 -9.33
N PHE A 122 0.13 -11.28 -8.43
CA PHE A 122 1.20 -10.36 -8.78
C PHE A 122 2.56 -11.05 -8.77
N PRO A 123 3.26 -11.15 -9.91
CA PRO A 123 4.63 -11.63 -9.94
C PRO A 123 5.60 -10.59 -9.37
N LEU A 124 6.50 -11.03 -8.50
CA LEU A 124 7.61 -10.26 -7.96
C LEU A 124 8.87 -10.58 -8.75
N VAL A 125 9.27 -9.66 -9.62
CA VAL A 125 10.40 -9.85 -10.54
C VAL A 125 11.70 -9.40 -9.89
N PRO A 126 12.76 -10.26 -9.86
CA PRO A 126 14.05 -9.91 -9.29
C PRO A 126 14.70 -8.71 -9.98
N LEU A 127 15.24 -7.78 -9.23
CA LEU A 127 15.97 -6.62 -9.73
C LEU A 127 17.48 -6.78 -9.55
N PRO A 128 18.29 -6.36 -10.53
CA PRO A 128 19.75 -6.36 -10.41
C PRO A 128 20.26 -5.53 -9.23
N LYS A 129 21.41 -5.93 -8.65
CA LYS A 129 22.11 -5.17 -7.61
C LYS A 129 22.65 -3.84 -8.12
N ASP A 130 23.22 -3.85 -9.33
CA ASP A 130 23.76 -2.63 -9.94
C ASP A 130 22.65 -1.61 -10.20
N PRO A 131 22.75 -0.38 -9.70
CA PRO A 131 21.70 0.62 -9.86
C PRO A 131 21.37 0.96 -11.32
N LYS A 132 22.34 0.94 -12.23
CA LYS A 132 22.10 1.24 -13.65
C LYS A 132 21.41 0.09 -14.36
N GLU A 133 21.79 -1.15 -14.05
CA GLU A 133 21.13 -2.35 -14.55
C GLU A 133 19.69 -2.46 -13.99
N ARG A 134 19.50 -2.11 -12.70
CA ARG A 134 18.18 -2.04 -12.05
C ARG A 134 17.26 -1.07 -12.79
N GLU A 135 17.71 0.15 -13.03
CA GLU A 135 16.93 1.14 -13.78
C GLU A 135 16.66 0.71 -15.23
N ARG A 136 17.60 0.02 -15.86
CA ARG A 136 17.42 -0.55 -17.19
C ARG A 136 16.39 -1.67 -17.22
N ALA A 137 16.38 -2.55 -16.23
CA ALA A 137 15.39 -3.62 -16.09
C ALA A 137 13.99 -3.02 -15.88
N LYS A 138 13.83 -2.06 -14.97
CA LYS A 138 12.58 -1.33 -14.73
C LYS A 138 12.07 -0.63 -16.01
N ASP A 139 12.94 0.06 -16.73
CA ASP A 139 12.56 0.70 -18.01
C ASP A 139 12.11 -0.34 -19.05
N ALA A 140 12.77 -1.51 -19.11
CA ALA A 140 12.41 -2.58 -20.04
C ALA A 140 11.05 -3.21 -19.70
N MET A 141 10.75 -3.44 -18.42
CA MET A 141 9.44 -3.91 -17.97
C MET A 141 8.31 -2.95 -18.37
N LEU A 142 8.53 -1.65 -18.15
CA LEU A 142 7.54 -0.62 -18.50
C LEU A 142 7.32 -0.53 -20.00
N VAL A 143 8.39 -0.59 -20.80
CA VAL A 143 8.26 -0.56 -22.27
C VAL A 143 7.63 -1.85 -22.78
N PHE A 144 7.95 -2.99 -22.18
CA PHE A 144 7.30 -4.26 -22.50
C PHE A 144 5.79 -4.17 -22.23
N TYR A 145 5.39 -3.70 -21.06
CA TYR A 145 3.99 -3.47 -20.69
C TYR A 145 3.28 -2.51 -21.67
N GLU A 146 3.91 -1.41 -22.01
CA GLU A 146 3.33 -0.43 -22.92
C GLU A 146 3.09 -1.00 -24.35
N LEU A 147 3.99 -1.87 -24.81
CA LEU A 147 3.87 -2.48 -26.13
C LEU A 147 2.88 -3.65 -26.16
N THR A 148 2.72 -4.37 -25.06
CA THR A 148 1.77 -5.51 -24.99
C THR A 148 0.33 -5.05 -24.75
N ASN A 149 0.11 -3.98 -23.99
CA ASN A 149 -1.23 -3.58 -23.56
C ASN A 149 -1.87 -2.48 -24.38
N HIS A 150 -1.15 -1.86 -25.29
CA HIS A 150 -1.59 -0.66 -25.98
C HIS A 150 -2.11 0.45 -25.01
N MET A 151 -1.89 0.30 -23.71
CA MET A 151 -2.22 1.30 -22.73
C MET A 151 -1.12 2.35 -22.70
N MET A 152 -1.48 3.58 -22.98
CA MET A 152 -0.57 4.71 -22.82
C MET A 152 -0.26 4.88 -21.33
N LEU A 153 0.87 4.39 -20.88
CA LEU A 153 1.44 4.85 -19.60
C LEU A 153 1.46 6.37 -19.59
N ASN A 154 1.08 6.95 -18.47
CA ASN A 154 0.98 8.40 -18.33
C ASN A 154 2.27 9.06 -18.84
N LYS A 155 2.18 9.78 -19.97
CA LYS A 155 3.34 10.39 -20.67
C LYS A 155 4.24 11.23 -19.78
N ARG A 156 3.73 11.64 -18.60
CA ARG A 156 4.40 12.52 -17.64
C ARG A 156 5.38 11.82 -16.71
N SER A 157 5.15 10.54 -16.40
CA SER A 157 6.02 9.75 -15.51
C SER A 157 7.19 9.08 -16.23
N ARG A 158 7.28 9.19 -17.56
CA ARG A 158 8.33 8.52 -18.34
C ARG A 158 9.67 9.21 -18.15
N ARG A 159 10.61 8.52 -17.53
CA ARG A 159 12.01 8.92 -17.48
C ARG A 159 12.60 9.06 -18.88
N LYS A 160 13.66 9.87 -19.01
CA LYS A 160 14.34 10.10 -20.30
C LYS A 160 14.89 8.80 -20.90
N SER A 161 15.41 7.90 -20.06
CA SER A 161 15.90 6.56 -20.43
C SER A 161 14.79 5.70 -21.00
N MET A 162 13.66 5.58 -20.32
CA MET A 162 12.49 4.85 -20.78
C MET A 162 11.96 5.37 -22.12
N ARG A 163 11.84 6.70 -22.28
CA ARG A 163 11.40 7.29 -23.56
C ARG A 163 12.33 6.96 -24.71
N ARG A 164 13.64 6.95 -24.45
CA ARG A 164 14.64 6.54 -25.46
C ARG A 164 14.53 5.07 -25.79
N LEU A 165 14.33 4.20 -24.80
CA LEU A 165 14.15 2.78 -24.99
C LEU A 165 12.87 2.50 -25.80
N LEU A 166 11.75 3.15 -25.46
CA LEU A 166 10.49 3.04 -26.19
C LEU A 166 10.67 3.45 -27.68
N ALA A 167 11.27 4.61 -27.93
CA ALA A 167 11.51 5.07 -29.29
C ALA A 167 12.36 4.08 -30.10
N LYS A 168 13.44 3.53 -29.51
CA LYS A 168 14.27 2.49 -30.12
C LYS A 168 13.46 1.21 -30.38
N SER A 169 12.62 0.81 -29.42
CA SER A 169 11.77 -0.38 -29.55
C SER A 169 10.73 -0.24 -30.66
N LEU A 170 10.11 0.93 -30.81
CA LEU A 170 9.18 1.21 -31.90
C LEU A 170 9.85 1.15 -33.28
N VAL A 171 11.09 1.69 -33.41
CA VAL A 171 11.88 1.57 -34.65
C VAL A 171 12.24 0.12 -34.93
N LYS A 172 12.75 -0.61 -33.91
CA LYS A 172 13.07 -2.04 -34.04
C LYS A 172 11.83 -2.88 -34.43
N ARG A 173 10.67 -2.58 -33.80
CA ARG A 173 9.39 -3.24 -34.11
C ARG A 173 9.04 -3.15 -35.61
N ARG A 174 9.28 -1.98 -36.21
CA ARG A 174 9.02 -1.76 -37.65
C ARG A 174 9.98 -2.54 -38.54
N ILE A 175 11.21 -2.77 -38.09
CA ILE A 175 12.28 -3.43 -38.89
C ILE A 175 12.26 -4.95 -38.67
N PHE A 176 12.15 -5.42 -37.44
CA PHE A 176 12.36 -6.81 -37.04
C PHE A 176 11.08 -7.51 -36.55
N GLY A 177 9.95 -6.81 -36.52
CA GLY A 177 8.68 -7.30 -36.02
C GLY A 177 8.51 -7.19 -34.52
N GLU A 178 7.28 -7.32 -34.04
CA GLU A 178 6.88 -7.15 -32.64
C GLU A 178 7.46 -8.22 -31.72
N LYS A 179 7.35 -9.49 -32.14
CA LYS A 179 7.82 -10.64 -31.37
C LYS A 179 9.27 -10.49 -30.94
N ARG A 180 10.15 -10.13 -31.87
CA ARG A 180 11.59 -9.96 -31.57
C ARG A 180 11.86 -8.85 -30.54
N VAL A 181 11.12 -7.76 -30.63
CA VAL A 181 11.28 -6.62 -29.69
C VAL A 181 10.78 -7.00 -28.30
N LEU A 182 9.65 -7.70 -28.21
CA LEU A 182 9.14 -8.17 -26.91
C LEU A 182 10.06 -9.20 -26.27
N GLU A 183 10.65 -10.13 -27.05
CA GLU A 183 11.66 -11.07 -26.57
C GLU A 183 12.92 -10.36 -26.02
N ASP A 184 13.41 -9.33 -26.72
CA ASP A 184 14.57 -8.55 -26.29
C ASP A 184 14.28 -7.78 -24.99
N LEU A 185 13.10 -7.17 -24.88
CA LEU A 185 12.67 -6.46 -23.66
C LEU A 185 12.46 -7.43 -22.50
N HIS A 186 11.80 -8.56 -22.76
CA HIS A 186 11.58 -9.60 -21.77
C HIS A 186 12.92 -10.11 -21.20
N ARG A 187 13.89 -10.39 -22.06
CA ARG A 187 15.23 -10.82 -21.64
C ARG A 187 15.91 -9.81 -20.73
N ILE A 188 15.78 -8.51 -21.01
CA ILE A 188 16.36 -7.46 -20.16
C ILE A 188 15.62 -7.36 -18.83
N ALA A 189 14.30 -7.49 -18.86
CA ALA A 189 13.42 -7.27 -17.71
C ALA A 189 13.43 -8.44 -16.70
N PHE A 190 13.52 -9.68 -17.20
CA PHE A 190 13.22 -10.89 -16.42
C PHE A 190 14.41 -11.87 -16.32
N SER A 191 15.63 -11.42 -16.54
CA SER A 191 16.80 -12.31 -16.56
C SER A 191 17.62 -12.32 -15.29
N THR A 192 17.30 -11.49 -14.32
CA THR A 192 18.05 -11.46 -13.04
C THR A 192 17.76 -12.72 -12.24
N PRO A 193 18.78 -13.53 -11.88
CA PRO A 193 18.59 -14.67 -11.00
C PRO A 193 18.11 -14.23 -9.62
N GLU A 194 17.22 -15.01 -9.02
CA GLU A 194 16.63 -14.66 -7.72
C GLU A 194 17.65 -14.68 -6.58
N GLU A 195 18.66 -15.53 -6.67
CA GLU A 195 19.78 -15.60 -5.73
C GLU A 195 20.70 -14.37 -5.79
N GLU A 196 20.74 -13.68 -6.92
CA GLU A 196 21.57 -12.49 -7.12
C GLU A 196 20.85 -11.17 -6.82
N CYS A 197 19.50 -11.19 -6.68
CA CYS A 197 18.75 -9.98 -6.44
C CYS A 197 18.84 -9.49 -4.98
N THR A 198 18.68 -8.19 -4.79
CA THR A 198 18.53 -7.55 -3.47
C THR A 198 17.14 -6.95 -3.28
N ALA A 199 16.37 -6.83 -4.36
CA ALA A 199 15.01 -6.32 -4.35
C ALA A 199 14.21 -6.96 -5.46
N TYR A 200 12.90 -6.88 -5.33
CA TYR A 200 11.93 -7.28 -6.34
C TYR A 200 11.15 -6.07 -6.86
N MET A 201 10.64 -6.17 -8.05
CA MET A 201 9.64 -5.28 -8.59
C MET A 201 8.33 -6.03 -8.80
N GLU A 202 7.29 -5.56 -8.16
CA GLU A 202 5.95 -6.09 -8.33
C GLU A 202 5.30 -5.58 -9.62
N LEU A 203 4.63 -6.46 -10.35
CA LEU A 203 4.01 -6.15 -11.64
C LEU A 203 2.53 -5.80 -11.48
N THR A 204 2.22 -4.66 -10.90
CA THR A 204 0.84 -4.16 -10.73
C THR A 204 0.30 -3.38 -11.92
N GLY A 205 1.18 -2.93 -12.81
CA GLY A 205 0.78 -2.05 -13.93
C GLY A 205 0.56 -0.58 -13.54
N GLY A 206 0.88 -0.23 -12.29
CA GLY A 206 0.76 1.12 -11.76
C GLY A 206 2.07 1.91 -11.77
N SER A 207 2.42 2.50 -10.64
CA SER A 207 3.67 3.26 -10.46
C SER A 207 4.82 2.33 -10.09
N VAL A 208 5.73 2.11 -11.02
CA VAL A 208 6.87 1.18 -10.88
C VAL A 208 7.79 1.49 -9.69
N ASP A 209 7.91 2.76 -9.32
CA ASP A 209 8.82 3.14 -8.23
C ASP A 209 8.22 2.91 -6.84
N ALA A 210 6.89 2.77 -6.74
CA ALA A 210 6.18 2.44 -5.51
C ALA A 210 6.09 0.92 -5.23
N CYS A 211 6.46 0.09 -6.21
CA CYS A 211 6.32 -1.36 -6.16
C CYS A 211 7.68 -2.08 -6.09
N VAL A 212 8.72 -1.44 -5.55
CA VAL A 212 10.02 -2.06 -5.30
C VAL A 212 10.08 -2.49 -3.84
N ILE A 213 10.28 -3.79 -3.64
CA ILE A 213 10.32 -4.43 -2.33
C ILE A 213 11.73 -4.99 -2.12
N GLU A 214 12.39 -4.59 -1.04
CA GLU A 214 13.70 -5.14 -0.70
C GLU A 214 13.56 -6.60 -0.27
N LYS A 215 14.52 -7.43 -0.67
CA LYS A 215 14.47 -8.89 -0.48
C LYS A 215 14.40 -9.31 0.98
N ASP A 216 15.03 -8.56 1.86
CA ASP A 216 15.02 -8.81 3.31
C ASP A 216 13.68 -8.52 3.97
N VAL A 217 12.83 -7.71 3.35
CA VAL A 217 11.45 -7.48 3.79
C VAL A 217 10.58 -8.70 3.49
N LEU A 218 10.79 -9.33 2.34
CA LEU A 218 10.11 -10.56 2.00
C LEU A 218 10.53 -11.73 2.91
N GLY A 219 11.84 -11.89 3.12
CA GLY A 219 12.46 -12.87 4.03
C GLY A 219 12.00 -14.31 3.82
N THR A 220 11.84 -15.02 4.92
CA THR A 220 11.09 -16.28 5.00
C THR A 220 9.64 -15.98 5.34
N TYR A 221 8.68 -16.68 4.70
CA TYR A 221 7.26 -16.40 4.94
C TYR A 221 6.84 -16.78 6.37
N LYS A 222 5.95 -15.96 6.94
CA LYS A 222 5.16 -16.26 8.12
C LYS A 222 3.75 -16.70 7.70
N GLU A 223 2.94 -17.13 8.64
CA GLU A 223 1.53 -17.42 8.41
C GLU A 223 0.67 -16.57 9.35
N LEU A 224 -0.36 -15.94 8.79
CA LEU A 224 -1.38 -15.22 9.53
C LEU A 224 -2.77 -15.75 9.17
N PRO A 225 -3.74 -15.68 10.10
CA PRO A 225 -5.11 -16.03 9.81
C PRO A 225 -5.76 -14.95 8.92
N PHE A 226 -6.40 -15.40 7.83
CA PHE A 226 -7.28 -14.60 6.99
C PHE A 226 -8.62 -15.32 6.87
N GLU A 227 -9.70 -14.76 7.43
CA GLU A 227 -11.01 -15.44 7.52
C GLU A 227 -10.93 -16.86 8.10
N GLY A 228 -10.00 -17.09 9.03
CA GLY A 228 -9.77 -18.40 9.66
C GLY A 228 -8.87 -19.35 8.87
N HIS A 229 -8.48 -19.05 7.63
CA HIS A 229 -7.49 -19.80 6.86
C HIS A 229 -6.08 -19.28 7.14
N MET A 230 -5.11 -20.17 7.41
CA MET A 230 -3.71 -19.81 7.65
C MET A 230 -3.00 -19.57 6.32
N SER A 231 -2.65 -18.32 6.06
CA SER A 231 -2.13 -17.84 4.80
C SER A 231 -0.70 -17.34 4.93
N TYR A 232 0.14 -17.59 3.93
CA TYR A 232 1.48 -17.01 3.90
C TYR A 232 1.44 -15.50 3.76
N VAL A 233 2.36 -14.85 4.46
CA VAL A 233 2.63 -13.41 4.41
C VAL A 233 4.15 -13.19 4.39
N PRO A 234 4.67 -12.03 3.91
CA PRO A 234 6.08 -11.69 4.05
C PRO A 234 6.54 -11.78 5.50
N GLU A 235 7.79 -12.12 5.75
CA GLU A 235 8.34 -12.18 7.12
C GLU A 235 8.20 -10.86 7.84
N LYS A 236 8.51 -9.75 7.17
CA LYS A 236 8.34 -8.38 7.67
C LYS A 236 7.09 -7.74 7.04
N TYR A 237 5.92 -8.36 7.28
CA TYR A 237 4.66 -7.93 6.65
C TYR A 237 4.24 -6.50 7.03
N ILE A 238 4.67 -5.99 8.19
CA ILE A 238 4.41 -4.60 8.61
C ILE A 238 5.22 -3.63 7.76
N GLU A 239 6.51 -3.88 7.57
CA GLU A 239 7.38 -3.08 6.70
C GLU A 239 6.93 -3.18 5.23
N PHE A 240 6.44 -4.34 4.83
CA PHE A 240 5.87 -4.55 3.50
C PHE A 240 4.63 -3.66 3.29
N LEU A 241 3.68 -3.66 4.24
CA LEU A 241 2.52 -2.76 4.22
C LEU A 241 2.92 -1.29 4.28
N GLN A 242 3.92 -0.95 5.08
CA GLN A 242 4.44 0.40 5.19
C GLN A 242 5.08 0.89 3.88
N ALA A 243 5.76 0.01 3.13
CA ALA A 243 6.30 0.33 1.82
C ALA A 243 5.20 0.60 0.78
N GLY A 244 4.11 -0.16 0.78
CA GLY A 244 2.99 -0.02 -0.15
C GLY A 244 2.03 1.14 0.19
N TYR A 245 1.64 1.25 1.46
CA TYR A 245 0.61 2.19 1.94
C TYR A 245 1.17 3.42 2.67
N GLY A 246 2.50 3.46 2.92
CA GLY A 246 3.13 4.51 3.70
C GLY A 246 2.90 4.34 5.21
N VAL A 247 3.42 5.30 5.98
CA VAL A 247 3.43 5.24 7.46
C VAL A 247 2.03 5.31 8.12
N THR A 248 1.00 5.65 7.35
CA THR A 248 -0.39 5.71 7.82
C THR A 248 -1.22 4.47 7.51
N TRP A 249 -0.61 3.37 7.11
CA TRP A 249 -1.31 2.13 6.77
C TRP A 249 -2.23 1.63 7.90
N ARG A 250 -1.90 1.96 9.15
CA ARG A 250 -2.69 1.63 10.34
C ARG A 250 -4.06 2.32 10.35
N ASN A 251 -4.15 3.50 9.73
CA ASN A 251 -5.36 4.32 9.77
C ASN A 251 -6.39 3.88 8.73
N TYR A 252 -7.65 4.00 9.08
CA TYR A 252 -8.72 3.83 8.12
C TYR A 252 -8.75 5.01 7.13
N PRO A 253 -9.03 4.75 5.85
CA PRO A 253 -9.18 5.82 4.87
C PRO A 253 -10.42 6.66 5.17
N SER A 254 -10.34 7.97 4.88
CA SER A 254 -11.48 8.88 5.02
C SER A 254 -12.64 8.55 4.07
N ASN A 255 -12.33 7.96 2.90
CA ASN A 255 -13.31 7.44 1.96
C ASN A 255 -13.29 5.92 1.99
N ARG A 256 -14.34 5.31 2.53
CA ARG A 256 -14.54 3.87 2.64
C ARG A 256 -15.50 3.35 1.55
N SER A 257 -15.58 4.03 0.42
CA SER A 257 -16.31 3.57 -0.74
C SER A 257 -15.33 2.91 -1.71
N GLY A 258 -15.34 1.60 -1.76
CA GLY A 258 -14.69 0.80 -2.79
C GLY A 258 -15.70 0.32 -3.81
N GLY A 259 -15.24 -0.09 -4.96
CA GLY A 259 -16.03 -0.82 -5.94
C GLY A 259 -15.64 -0.48 -7.37
N TYR A 260 -15.31 -1.50 -8.11
CA TYR A 260 -15.21 -1.44 -9.56
C TYR A 260 -16.58 -1.70 -10.16
N HIS A 261 -16.94 -1.02 -11.24
CA HIS A 261 -18.19 -1.26 -11.95
C HIS A 261 -18.05 -2.45 -12.88
N TYR A 262 -18.26 -3.64 -12.33
CA TYR A 262 -18.33 -4.89 -13.10
C TYR A 262 -19.78 -5.26 -13.41
N VAL A 263 -19.95 -6.12 -14.43
CA VAL A 263 -21.12 -6.97 -14.56
C VAL A 263 -20.79 -8.25 -13.82
N GLU A 264 -21.43 -8.48 -12.69
CA GLU A 264 -21.14 -9.59 -11.79
C GLU A 264 -22.31 -10.55 -11.70
N ASN A 265 -22.01 -11.85 -11.72
CA ASN A 265 -22.99 -12.89 -11.45
C ASN A 265 -22.26 -14.17 -10.98
N LEU A 266 -22.66 -14.69 -9.83
CA LEU A 266 -22.08 -15.92 -9.25
C LEU A 266 -22.71 -17.21 -9.79
N ASP A 267 -23.89 -17.13 -10.44
CA ASP A 267 -24.64 -18.28 -10.92
C ASP A 267 -24.51 -18.50 -12.43
N ILE A 268 -24.04 -17.51 -13.18
CA ILE A 268 -23.97 -17.54 -14.64
C ILE A 268 -22.52 -17.51 -15.09
N PRO A 269 -22.04 -18.55 -15.77
CA PRO A 269 -20.70 -18.57 -16.38
C PRO A 269 -20.51 -17.46 -17.41
N TYR A 270 -19.30 -16.94 -17.50
CA TYR A 270 -18.99 -15.84 -18.41
C TYR A 270 -19.22 -16.21 -19.89
N ASP A 271 -19.03 -17.47 -20.27
CA ASP A 271 -19.26 -17.96 -21.64
C ASP A 271 -20.75 -17.92 -22.01
N VAL A 272 -21.65 -18.22 -21.08
CA VAL A 272 -23.09 -18.00 -21.25
C VAL A 272 -23.37 -16.51 -21.44
N TYR A 273 -22.74 -15.62 -20.66
CA TYR A 273 -22.83 -14.19 -20.88
C TYR A 273 -22.41 -13.81 -22.29
N VAL A 274 -21.27 -14.31 -22.77
CA VAL A 274 -20.76 -14.03 -24.12
C VAL A 274 -21.74 -14.56 -25.19
N HIS A 275 -22.26 -15.75 -25.04
CA HIS A 275 -23.12 -16.38 -26.06
C HIS A 275 -24.57 -15.88 -26.01
N ASP A 276 -25.15 -15.74 -24.82
CA ASP A 276 -26.59 -15.50 -24.67
C ASP A 276 -26.94 -14.05 -24.40
N TYR A 277 -26.08 -13.30 -23.69
CA TYR A 277 -26.37 -11.91 -23.30
C TYR A 277 -25.71 -10.87 -24.20
N MET A 278 -24.47 -11.12 -24.65
CA MET A 278 -23.73 -10.14 -25.43
C MET A 278 -24.40 -9.82 -26.78
N GLN A 279 -25.16 -10.77 -27.36
CA GLN A 279 -25.94 -10.54 -28.58
C GLN A 279 -26.99 -9.44 -28.44
N PHE A 280 -27.48 -9.17 -27.20
CA PHE A 280 -28.44 -8.10 -26.92
C PHE A 280 -27.77 -6.77 -26.59
N LEU A 281 -26.44 -6.74 -26.50
CA LEU A 281 -25.69 -5.52 -26.24
C LEU A 281 -25.32 -4.87 -27.59
N ASP A 282 -25.65 -3.61 -27.72
CA ASP A 282 -25.17 -2.78 -28.81
C ASP A 282 -23.68 -2.46 -28.57
N LYS A 283 -22.79 -3.26 -29.21
CA LYS A 283 -21.34 -3.12 -29.10
C LYS A 283 -20.88 -1.70 -29.45
N GLU A 284 -21.42 -1.12 -30.50
CA GLU A 284 -21.07 0.24 -30.94
C GLU A 284 -21.48 1.28 -29.88
N LYS A 285 -22.66 1.11 -29.28
CA LYS A 285 -23.14 2.00 -28.22
C LYS A 285 -22.29 1.87 -26.94
N VAL A 286 -21.95 0.64 -26.53
CA VAL A 286 -21.10 0.41 -25.34
C VAL A 286 -19.71 0.96 -25.57
N LEU A 287 -19.09 0.66 -26.73
CA LEU A 287 -17.77 1.20 -27.06
C LEU A 287 -17.77 2.72 -27.22
N LYS A 288 -18.85 3.31 -27.77
CA LYS A 288 -19.02 4.76 -27.82
C LYS A 288 -19.10 5.37 -26.44
N ASN A 289 -19.90 4.78 -25.54
CA ASN A 289 -20.01 5.23 -24.15
C ASN A 289 -18.68 5.09 -23.42
N TYR A 290 -17.95 3.99 -23.62
CA TYR A 290 -16.62 3.80 -23.07
C TYR A 290 -15.61 4.82 -23.60
N ARG A 291 -15.60 5.07 -24.91
CA ARG A 291 -14.76 6.10 -25.52
C ARG A 291 -15.09 7.48 -25.00
N THR A 292 -16.36 7.78 -24.77
CA THR A 292 -16.82 9.03 -24.16
C THR A 292 -16.35 9.13 -22.70
N PHE A 293 -16.44 8.04 -21.94
CA PHE A 293 -15.92 7.96 -20.57
C PHE A 293 -14.40 8.15 -20.55
N LYS A 294 -13.65 7.44 -21.40
CA LYS A 294 -12.20 7.60 -21.53
C LYS A 294 -11.79 8.98 -22.05
N ALA A 295 -12.57 9.58 -22.93
CA ALA A 295 -12.35 10.95 -23.39
C ALA A 295 -12.58 11.95 -22.24
N LYS A 296 -13.58 11.70 -21.38
CA LYS A 296 -13.81 12.50 -20.18
C LYS A 296 -12.71 12.31 -19.14
N GLU A 297 -12.27 11.08 -18.87
CA GLU A 297 -11.08 10.82 -18.04
C GLU A 297 -9.84 11.54 -18.61
N LEU A 298 -9.60 11.45 -19.92
CA LEU A 298 -8.51 12.16 -20.58
C LEU A 298 -8.67 13.66 -20.47
N GLN A 299 -9.89 14.18 -20.62
CA GLN A 299 -10.20 15.59 -20.43
C GLN A 299 -9.97 16.01 -18.98
N ASP A 300 -10.37 15.21 -17.99
CA ASP A 300 -10.09 15.43 -16.57
C ASP A 300 -8.59 15.40 -16.27
N VAL A 301 -7.85 14.47 -16.89
CA VAL A 301 -6.38 14.41 -16.81
C VAL A 301 -5.74 15.63 -17.48
N LEU A 302 -6.25 16.07 -18.64
CA LEU A 302 -5.79 17.26 -19.33
C LEU A 302 -6.17 18.53 -18.57
N MET A 303 -7.36 18.58 -17.98
CA MET A 303 -7.81 19.67 -17.12
C MET A 303 -6.94 19.75 -15.86
N ARG A 304 -6.69 18.63 -15.18
CA ARG A 304 -5.74 18.59 -14.06
C ARG A 304 -4.33 19.00 -14.48
N ALA A 305 -3.95 18.69 -15.72
CA ALA A 305 -2.69 19.14 -16.30
C ALA A 305 -2.66 20.64 -16.64
N HIS A 306 -3.80 21.19 -16.97
CA HIS A 306 -3.97 22.62 -17.27
C HIS A 306 -4.12 23.44 -15.98
N VAL A 307 -4.87 22.92 -15.03
CA VAL A 307 -5.02 23.47 -13.67
C VAL A 307 -3.69 23.44 -12.89
N SER A 308 -2.78 22.56 -13.26
CA SER A 308 -1.49 22.41 -12.59
C SER A 308 -0.59 23.66 -12.63
N PRO A 309 -0.35 24.33 -13.77
CA PRO A 309 0.38 25.61 -13.80
C PRO A 309 -0.38 26.73 -13.10
N GLU A 310 -1.70 26.71 -13.16
CA GLU A 310 -2.55 27.65 -12.45
C GLU A 310 -2.49 27.42 -10.94
N TYR A 311 -2.60 26.16 -10.49
CA TYR A 311 -2.40 25.79 -9.09
C TYR A 311 -1.02 26.22 -8.56
N CYS A 312 0.04 26.03 -9.34
CA CYS A 312 1.37 26.50 -8.97
C CYS A 312 1.42 28.02 -8.81
N ARG A 313 0.78 28.78 -9.70
CA ARG A 313 0.74 30.25 -9.64
C ARG A 313 -0.16 30.79 -8.53
N THR A 314 -1.28 30.12 -8.26
CA THR A 314 -2.32 30.63 -7.34
C THR A 314 -2.21 30.08 -5.93
N SER A 315 -1.52 28.97 -5.72
CA SER A 315 -1.41 28.30 -4.43
C SER A 315 0.03 28.07 -3.99
N LEU A 316 0.81 27.33 -4.77
CA LEU A 316 2.16 26.92 -4.37
C LEU A 316 3.16 28.09 -4.34
N GLN A 317 3.22 28.92 -5.38
CA GLN A 317 4.12 30.08 -5.42
C GLN A 317 3.78 31.13 -4.35
N PRO A 318 2.52 31.55 -4.16
CA PRO A 318 2.18 32.44 -3.07
C PRO A 318 2.52 31.88 -1.69
N ALA A 319 2.29 30.58 -1.45
CA ALA A 319 2.67 29.94 -0.19
C ALA A 319 4.19 29.95 0.01
N ARG A 320 4.97 29.66 -1.04
CA ARG A 320 6.43 29.74 -1.01
C ARG A 320 6.91 31.16 -0.69
N LEU A 321 6.41 32.15 -1.41
CA LEU A 321 6.79 33.55 -1.20
C LEU A 321 6.46 34.08 0.19
N ARG A 322 5.35 33.59 0.80
CA ARG A 322 5.03 33.90 2.20
C ARG A 322 6.09 33.37 3.17
N VAL A 323 6.58 32.17 2.96
CA VAL A 323 7.66 31.59 3.78
C VAL A 323 8.97 32.38 3.57
N GLU A 324 9.35 32.62 2.29
CA GLU A 324 10.59 33.34 1.95
C GLU A 324 10.59 34.79 2.46
N ALA A 325 9.42 35.41 2.67
CA ALA A 325 9.29 36.77 3.22
C ALA A 325 9.73 36.87 4.70
N PHE A 326 9.88 35.75 5.40
CA PHE A 326 10.42 35.73 6.75
C PHE A 326 11.95 35.85 6.84
N GLY A 327 12.65 35.92 5.72
CA GLY A 327 14.10 36.14 5.66
C GLY A 327 14.91 34.84 5.64
N SER A 328 15.75 34.60 6.63
CA SER A 328 16.61 33.40 6.69
C SER A 328 16.13 32.36 7.69
N PRO A 329 16.08 31.07 7.32
CA PRO A 329 15.70 30.00 8.25
C PRO A 329 16.57 29.94 9.50
N SER A 330 17.83 30.37 9.41
CA SER A 330 18.78 30.39 10.54
C SER A 330 18.37 31.33 11.68
N GLU A 331 17.53 32.33 11.41
CA GLU A 331 17.01 33.26 12.41
C GLU A 331 16.00 32.60 13.36
N TYR A 332 15.50 31.43 12.99
CA TYR A 332 14.47 30.67 13.73
C TYR A 332 15.03 29.39 14.38
N ALA A 333 16.32 29.35 14.65
CA ALA A 333 16.97 28.19 15.29
C ALA A 333 16.44 27.94 16.72
N GLU A 334 16.17 29.02 17.48
CA GLU A 334 15.75 28.94 18.90
C GLU A 334 14.22 28.98 19.09
N GLY A 335 13.46 29.33 18.06
CA GLY A 335 11.99 29.40 18.12
C GLY A 335 11.37 29.88 16.84
N VAL A 336 10.17 29.40 16.56
CA VAL A 336 9.43 29.71 15.34
C VAL A 336 8.15 30.46 15.70
N PRO A 337 7.91 31.67 15.13
CA PRO A 337 6.66 32.39 15.30
C PRO A 337 5.47 31.59 14.72
N GLU A 338 4.31 31.74 15.32
CA GLU A 338 3.09 31.03 14.93
C GLU A 338 2.67 31.28 13.46
N ASP A 339 2.88 32.51 12.99
CA ASP A 339 2.58 32.90 11.59
C ASP A 339 3.57 32.27 10.59
N LEU A 340 4.83 32.06 10.96
CA LEU A 340 5.78 31.29 10.13
C LEU A 340 5.45 29.80 10.12
N GLU A 341 5.09 29.22 11.27
CA GLU A 341 4.64 27.84 11.34
C GLU A 341 3.41 27.61 10.46
N ALA A 342 2.44 28.53 10.50
CA ALA A 342 1.27 28.50 9.63
C ALA A 342 1.66 28.63 8.13
N ALA A 343 2.57 29.52 7.78
CA ALA A 343 3.05 29.69 6.40
C ALA A 343 3.76 28.42 5.88
N LEU A 344 4.61 27.80 6.69
CA LEU A 344 5.28 26.53 6.35
C LEU A 344 4.26 25.38 6.20
N THR A 345 3.27 25.32 7.08
CA THR A 345 2.19 24.33 7.01
C THR A 345 1.39 24.48 5.71
N ASP A 346 1.01 25.70 5.35
CA ASP A 346 0.31 26.00 4.10
C ASP A 346 1.14 25.61 2.87
N TYR A 347 2.43 25.95 2.88
CA TYR A 347 3.33 25.56 1.80
C TYR A 347 3.44 24.04 1.65
N VAL A 348 3.66 23.31 2.75
CA VAL A 348 3.78 21.86 2.72
C VAL A 348 2.47 21.20 2.27
N ASN A 349 1.32 21.68 2.74
CA ASN A 349 0.02 21.20 2.26
C ASN A 349 -0.17 21.46 0.76
N ALA A 350 0.22 22.64 0.28
CA ALA A 350 0.18 22.95 -1.14
C ALA A 350 1.15 22.07 -1.95
N GLN A 351 2.33 21.79 -1.41
CA GLN A 351 3.32 20.91 -2.04
C GLN A 351 2.82 19.46 -2.09
N ILE A 352 2.22 18.96 -1.02
CA ILE A 352 1.60 17.62 -0.97
C ILE A 352 0.48 17.47 -2.01
N ALA A 353 -0.36 18.48 -2.16
CA ALA A 353 -1.41 18.50 -3.17
C ALA A 353 -0.87 18.67 -4.61
N SER A 354 0.41 19.03 -4.78
CA SER A 354 1.05 19.21 -6.07
C SER A 354 1.62 17.89 -6.62
N LYS A 355 2.16 17.93 -7.83
CA LYS A 355 2.88 16.79 -8.42
C LYS A 355 4.39 16.96 -8.24
N PRO A 356 5.18 15.90 -8.02
CA PRO A 356 6.63 15.98 -7.79
C PRO A 356 7.40 16.78 -8.85
N TRP A 357 6.99 16.70 -10.12
CA TRP A 357 7.63 17.42 -11.21
C TRP A 357 7.48 18.95 -11.14
N TYR A 358 6.55 19.49 -10.33
CA TYR A 358 6.42 20.94 -10.11
C TYR A 358 7.66 21.52 -9.46
N TRP A 359 8.27 20.80 -8.55
CA TRP A 359 9.52 21.21 -7.93
C TRP A 359 10.62 21.47 -8.95
N ARG A 360 10.76 20.58 -9.95
CA ARG A 360 11.74 20.74 -11.04
C ARG A 360 11.48 21.94 -11.93
N VAL A 361 10.23 22.30 -12.14
CA VAL A 361 9.84 23.34 -13.11
C VAL A 361 9.71 24.72 -12.46
N TRP A 362 9.18 24.75 -11.25
CA TRP A 362 8.81 25.99 -10.57
C TRP A 362 9.70 26.30 -9.36
N GLY A 363 10.61 25.42 -9.01
CA GLY A 363 11.41 25.48 -7.79
C GLY A 363 10.60 25.21 -6.53
N GLY A 364 11.28 24.79 -5.47
CA GLY A 364 10.75 24.60 -4.13
C GLY A 364 11.38 25.58 -3.14
N LEU A 365 11.04 25.45 -1.89
CA LEU A 365 11.81 26.05 -0.80
C LEU A 365 13.23 25.49 -0.79
N SER A 366 14.19 26.27 -0.30
CA SER A 366 15.55 25.77 -0.09
C SER A 366 15.58 24.64 0.93
N ASP A 367 16.63 23.84 0.89
CA ASP A 367 16.79 22.71 1.81
C ASP A 367 16.84 23.16 3.28
N GLU A 368 17.31 24.37 3.58
CA GLU A 368 17.31 24.94 4.93
C GLU A 368 15.88 25.22 5.42
N TRP A 369 15.00 25.75 4.56
CA TRP A 369 13.58 25.92 4.89
C TRP A 369 12.86 24.58 5.07
N ILE A 370 13.21 23.59 4.25
CA ILE A 370 12.66 22.24 4.37
C ILE A 370 13.12 21.59 5.69
N ALA A 371 14.40 21.74 6.04
CA ALA A 371 14.93 21.23 7.30
C ALA A 371 14.22 21.88 8.51
N LEU A 372 13.97 23.19 8.46
CA LEU A 372 13.20 23.87 9.50
C LEU A 372 11.76 23.32 9.58
N ALA A 373 11.09 23.17 8.43
CA ALA A 373 9.74 22.58 8.40
C ALA A 373 9.72 21.15 8.94
N CYS A 374 10.71 20.32 8.57
CA CYS A 374 10.84 18.95 9.10
C CYS A 374 11.00 18.94 10.63
N ARG A 375 11.81 19.84 11.20
CA ARG A 375 11.96 19.96 12.64
C ARG A 375 10.64 20.33 13.32
N ILE A 376 9.96 21.39 12.83
CA ILE A 376 8.67 21.83 13.39
C ILE A 376 7.63 20.69 13.34
N PHE A 377 7.53 20.04 12.19
CA PHE A 377 6.56 18.95 12.02
C PHE A 377 6.93 17.71 12.84
N PHE A 378 8.21 17.47 13.08
CA PHE A 378 8.67 16.41 13.97
C PHE A 378 8.20 16.67 15.41
N ASP A 379 8.41 17.88 15.92
CA ASP A 379 7.97 18.29 17.25
C ASP A 379 6.43 18.25 17.43
N ARG A 380 5.69 18.22 16.30
CA ARG A 380 4.21 18.10 16.27
C ARG A 380 3.72 16.68 15.95
N GLY A 381 4.61 15.70 15.82
CA GLY A 381 4.23 14.34 15.43
C GLY A 381 3.69 14.20 13.98
N MET A 382 3.92 15.21 13.11
CA MET A 382 3.39 15.23 11.75
C MET A 382 4.30 14.47 10.76
N TYR A 383 4.70 13.26 11.11
CA TYR A 383 5.70 12.46 10.37
C TYR A 383 5.32 12.22 8.90
N ASN A 384 4.03 12.05 8.61
CA ASN A 384 3.55 11.87 7.23
C ASN A 384 3.89 13.05 6.33
N LYS A 385 3.73 14.28 6.81
CA LYS A 385 4.07 15.48 6.05
C LYS A 385 5.55 15.53 5.76
N ILE A 386 6.37 15.16 6.75
CA ILE A 386 7.83 15.12 6.60
C ILE A 386 8.21 14.08 5.54
N MET A 387 7.75 12.84 5.70
CA MET A 387 8.09 11.77 4.76
C MET A 387 7.62 12.08 3.35
N HIS A 388 6.45 12.71 3.22
CA HIS A 388 5.93 13.10 1.90
C HIS A 388 6.78 14.18 1.23
N ILE A 389 7.17 15.24 1.97
CA ILE A 389 8.00 16.32 1.38
C ILE A 389 9.41 15.84 1.06
N ILE A 390 10.00 14.98 1.90
CA ILE A 390 11.29 14.34 1.64
C ILE A 390 11.21 13.48 0.36
N THR A 391 10.18 12.67 0.23
CA THR A 391 9.96 11.83 -0.96
C THR A 391 9.80 12.69 -2.22
N GLN A 392 8.98 13.73 -2.17
CA GLN A 392 8.81 14.62 -3.31
C GLN A 392 10.10 15.35 -3.70
N ARG A 393 10.87 15.81 -2.71
CA ARG A 393 12.18 16.44 -2.93
C ARG A 393 13.14 15.44 -3.59
N SER A 394 13.26 14.23 -3.08
CA SER A 394 14.14 13.19 -3.60
C SER A 394 13.77 12.77 -5.03
N TRP A 395 12.48 12.71 -5.36
CA TRP A 395 12.04 12.41 -6.72
C TRP A 395 12.25 13.58 -7.70
N SER A 396 12.33 14.77 -7.18
CA SER A 396 12.39 15.99 -8.00
C SER A 396 13.82 16.42 -8.29
N LEU A 397 14.71 16.22 -7.36
CA LEU A 397 16.12 16.58 -7.43
C LEU A 397 16.96 15.30 -7.41
N ASP A 398 17.81 15.09 -8.40
CA ASP A 398 18.77 13.97 -8.47
C ASP A 398 19.99 14.26 -7.55
N GLU A 399 19.74 14.77 -6.35
CA GLU A 399 20.73 15.19 -5.38
C GLU A 399 20.49 14.47 -4.05
N PRO A 400 21.55 14.12 -3.30
CA PRO A 400 21.39 13.51 -1.98
C PRO A 400 20.64 14.44 -1.02
N LEU A 401 20.02 13.87 0.00
CA LEU A 401 19.40 14.63 1.07
C LEU A 401 20.50 15.34 1.90
N PRO A 402 20.30 16.61 2.26
CA PRO A 402 21.14 17.27 3.25
C PRO A 402 21.15 16.54 4.59
N GLU A 403 22.26 16.63 5.32
CA GLU A 403 22.45 15.97 6.60
C GLU A 403 21.35 16.30 7.61
N SER A 404 20.92 17.57 7.69
CA SER A 404 19.84 18.02 8.58
C SER A 404 18.47 17.39 8.29
N ILE A 405 18.16 17.11 7.02
CA ILE A 405 16.93 16.43 6.62
C ILE A 405 17.08 14.92 6.84
N LEU A 406 18.25 14.38 6.55
CA LEU A 406 18.55 12.97 6.76
C LEU A 406 18.49 12.59 8.24
N GLU A 407 18.95 13.47 9.14
CA GLU A 407 18.84 13.29 10.58
C GLU A 407 17.38 13.13 11.02
N VAL A 408 16.49 14.03 10.59
CA VAL A 408 15.05 13.93 10.92
C VAL A 408 14.43 12.66 10.33
N LYS A 409 14.80 12.31 9.10
CA LYS A 409 14.34 11.05 8.47
C LYS A 409 14.76 9.84 9.30
N ASN A 410 16.00 9.78 9.76
CA ASN A 410 16.52 8.68 10.57
C ASN A 410 15.81 8.58 11.93
N LYS A 411 15.48 9.73 12.56
CA LYS A 411 14.65 9.75 13.79
C LYS A 411 13.26 9.17 13.55
N ILE A 412 12.61 9.55 12.45
CA ILE A 412 11.29 9.00 12.08
C ILE A 412 11.39 7.48 11.84
N GLU A 413 12.43 7.02 11.16
CA GLU A 413 12.66 5.59 10.95
C GLU A 413 12.88 4.83 12.28
N ALA A 414 13.57 5.45 13.25
CA ALA A 414 13.71 4.88 14.59
C ALA A 414 12.37 4.74 15.30
N ILE A 415 11.54 5.78 15.26
CA ILE A 415 10.18 5.78 15.82
C ILE A 415 9.34 4.64 15.22
N PHE A 416 9.35 4.50 13.89
CA PHE A 416 8.56 3.44 13.25
C PHE A 416 9.10 2.04 13.51
N ARG A 417 10.41 1.85 13.74
CA ARG A 417 10.93 0.57 14.22
C ARG A 417 10.34 0.18 15.58
N VAL A 418 10.22 1.12 16.51
CA VAL A 418 9.59 0.86 17.81
C VAL A 418 8.12 0.48 17.65
N TYR A 419 7.34 1.24 16.88
CA TYR A 419 5.94 0.90 16.62
C TYR A 419 5.78 -0.45 15.90
N ASN A 420 6.65 -0.75 14.96
CA ASN A 420 6.62 -2.05 14.27
C ASN A 420 6.89 -3.20 15.26
N ALA A 421 7.86 -3.05 16.17
CA ALA A 421 8.14 -4.05 17.19
C ALA A 421 6.94 -4.24 18.15
N ILE A 422 6.25 -3.16 18.53
CA ILE A 422 5.01 -3.22 19.32
C ILE A 422 3.90 -3.95 18.54
N ASP A 423 3.72 -3.66 17.25
CA ASP A 423 2.72 -4.31 16.41
C ASP A 423 3.04 -5.80 16.13
N TYR A 424 4.32 -6.20 16.21
CA TYR A 424 4.74 -7.60 16.16
C TYR A 424 4.61 -8.32 17.51
N ASP A 425 4.28 -7.58 18.59
CA ASP A 425 4.32 -8.06 19.98
C ASP A 425 5.72 -8.60 20.39
N ASP A 426 6.77 -7.97 19.85
CA ASP A 426 8.18 -8.34 20.10
C ASP A 426 8.75 -7.50 21.25
N THR A 427 8.48 -7.92 22.48
CA THR A 427 8.89 -7.23 23.71
C THR A 427 10.41 -7.08 23.81
N ASP A 428 11.18 -8.09 23.38
CA ASP A 428 12.64 -8.05 23.44
C ASP A 428 13.20 -6.99 22.47
N GLU A 429 12.63 -6.92 21.27
CA GLU A 429 13.02 -5.93 20.27
C GLU A 429 12.61 -4.51 20.72
N VAL A 430 11.42 -4.32 21.33
CA VAL A 430 11.02 -3.02 21.89
C VAL A 430 12.03 -2.57 22.95
N ARG A 431 12.41 -3.44 23.91
CA ARG A 431 13.44 -3.12 24.93
C ARG A 431 14.77 -2.74 24.29
N ARG A 432 15.21 -3.50 23.29
CA ARG A 432 16.47 -3.25 22.58
C ARG A 432 16.44 -1.89 21.87
N LEU A 433 15.37 -1.58 21.17
CA LEU A 433 15.21 -0.32 20.42
C LEU A 433 15.12 0.89 21.35
N VAL A 434 14.36 0.80 22.43
CA VAL A 434 14.27 1.87 23.44
C VAL A 434 15.63 2.14 24.09
N ALA A 435 16.40 1.09 24.41
CA ALA A 435 17.75 1.23 24.95
C ALA A 435 18.74 1.84 23.94
N GLN A 436 18.62 1.52 22.67
CA GLN A 436 19.48 2.01 21.60
C GLN A 436 19.12 3.42 21.13
N ASP A 437 17.86 3.67 20.86
CA ASP A 437 17.36 4.84 20.15
C ASP A 437 16.58 5.80 21.07
N GLY A 438 16.42 5.49 22.37
CA GLY A 438 15.56 6.24 23.30
C GLY A 438 15.83 7.74 23.36
N ALA A 439 17.09 8.16 23.16
CA ALA A 439 17.45 9.59 23.12
C ALA A 439 16.90 10.36 21.90
N VAL A 440 16.47 9.65 20.85
CA VAL A 440 15.94 10.24 19.62
C VAL A 440 14.43 10.04 19.45
N LEU A 441 13.81 9.22 20.32
CA LEU A 441 12.35 9.03 20.34
C LEU A 441 11.69 10.29 20.90
N ASP A 442 10.52 10.64 20.38
CA ASP A 442 9.70 11.67 21.00
C ASP A 442 9.01 11.18 22.29
N ALA A 443 8.45 12.11 23.05
CA ALA A 443 7.84 11.81 24.34
C ALA A 443 6.63 10.88 24.21
N LEU A 444 5.83 10.98 23.15
CA LEU A 444 4.66 10.12 22.94
C LEU A 444 5.07 8.68 22.65
N VAL A 445 6.03 8.49 21.74
CA VAL A 445 6.54 7.14 21.40
C VAL A 445 7.20 6.48 22.58
N SER A 446 7.99 7.24 23.36
CA SER A 446 8.58 6.73 24.61
C SER A 446 7.50 6.29 25.60
N THR A 447 6.44 7.10 25.76
CA THR A 447 5.30 6.77 26.62
C THR A 447 4.56 5.51 26.16
N HIS A 448 4.30 5.37 24.85
CA HIS A 448 3.69 4.15 24.29
C HIS A 448 4.55 2.91 24.54
N ALA A 449 5.86 3.00 24.32
CA ALA A 449 6.79 1.90 24.55
C ALA A 449 6.86 1.52 26.04
N ASP A 450 6.94 2.52 26.92
CA ASP A 450 6.98 2.29 28.37
C ASP A 450 5.70 1.62 28.88
N LEU A 451 4.53 2.12 28.49
CA LEU A 451 3.25 1.51 28.86
C LEU A 451 3.07 0.10 28.28
N TYR A 452 3.54 -0.12 27.04
CA TYR A 452 3.56 -1.46 26.45
C TYR A 452 4.41 -2.42 27.30
N LEU A 453 5.66 -2.03 27.61
CA LEU A 453 6.57 -2.87 28.39
C LEU A 453 6.05 -3.12 29.81
N HIS A 454 5.54 -2.09 30.49
CA HIS A 454 4.95 -2.25 31.81
C HIS A 454 3.74 -3.20 31.79
N SER A 455 2.90 -3.13 30.73
CA SER A 455 1.77 -4.05 30.58
C SER A 455 2.22 -5.49 30.35
N CYS A 456 3.29 -5.71 29.57
CA CYS A 456 3.86 -7.05 29.34
C CYS A 456 4.51 -7.64 30.60
N ASP A 457 5.06 -6.79 31.48
CA ASP A 457 5.75 -7.23 32.71
C ASP A 457 4.81 -7.36 33.91
N ALA A 458 3.55 -6.92 33.81
CA ALA A 458 2.61 -6.91 34.92
C ALA A 458 2.13 -8.34 35.24
N GLU A 459 2.41 -8.83 36.44
CA GLU A 459 2.01 -10.17 36.91
C GLU A 459 0.88 -10.12 37.94
N GLY A 460 0.81 -9.07 38.77
CA GLY A 460 -0.12 -8.94 39.90
C GLY A 460 -0.96 -7.65 39.88
N GLU A 461 -1.95 -7.58 40.81
CA GLU A 461 -2.85 -6.43 40.89
C GLU A 461 -2.10 -5.12 41.15
N ASP A 462 -1.02 -5.14 41.94
CA ASP A 462 -0.23 -3.94 42.23
C ASP A 462 0.53 -3.45 41.00
N ASP A 463 1.02 -4.34 40.16
CA ASP A 463 1.68 -3.99 38.87
C ASP A 463 0.67 -3.35 37.92
N TRP A 464 -0.52 -3.94 37.78
CA TRP A 464 -1.59 -3.37 36.97
C TRP A 464 -2.10 -2.03 37.49
N ARG A 465 -2.07 -1.83 38.83
CA ARG A 465 -2.38 -0.51 39.41
C ARG A 465 -1.34 0.53 39.02
N ALA A 466 -0.06 0.15 39.00
CA ALA A 466 1.01 1.03 38.53
C ALA A 466 0.87 1.37 37.05
N VAL A 467 0.48 0.40 36.18
CA VAL A 467 0.17 0.66 34.77
C VAL A 467 -0.99 1.67 34.65
N ALA A 468 -2.07 1.50 35.42
CA ALA A 468 -3.21 2.41 35.40
C ALA A 468 -2.81 3.84 35.79
N GLU A 469 -2.04 4.02 36.86
CA GLU A 469 -1.55 5.32 37.32
C GLU A 469 -0.58 5.98 36.32
N ALA A 470 0.28 5.18 35.67
CA ALA A 470 1.16 5.65 34.61
C ALA A 470 0.37 6.14 33.39
N ALA A 471 -0.67 5.39 32.98
CA ALA A 471 -1.55 5.77 31.87
C ALA A 471 -2.36 7.04 32.21
N GLU A 472 -2.91 7.18 33.43
CA GLU A 472 -3.58 8.40 33.89
C GLU A 472 -2.66 9.62 33.80
N THR A 473 -1.41 9.45 34.24
CA THR A 473 -0.39 10.52 34.17
C THR A 473 -0.07 10.86 32.70
N ALA A 474 0.06 9.88 31.86
CA ALA A 474 0.35 10.04 30.43
C ALA A 474 -0.80 10.77 29.71
N LEU A 475 -2.06 10.45 30.01
CA LEU A 475 -3.23 11.11 29.43
C LEU A 475 -3.34 12.60 29.80
N ALA A 476 -2.75 13.02 30.93
CA ALA A 476 -2.65 14.45 31.26
C ALA A 476 -1.72 15.20 30.27
N ALA A 477 -0.69 14.52 29.73
CA ALA A 477 0.22 15.08 28.74
C ALA A 477 -0.29 14.88 27.30
N PHE A 478 -0.96 13.76 27.03
CA PHE A 478 -1.45 13.35 25.72
C PHE A 478 -2.96 13.04 25.75
N PRO A 479 -3.82 14.03 25.98
CA PRO A 479 -5.26 13.80 26.13
C PRO A 479 -5.89 13.26 24.83
N GLY A 480 -6.68 12.19 24.99
CA GLY A 480 -7.40 11.57 23.86
C GLY A 480 -6.52 10.66 22.99
N ASP A 481 -5.36 10.24 23.47
CA ASP A 481 -4.56 9.22 22.79
C ASP A 481 -5.19 7.83 23.00
N ASP A 482 -5.62 7.22 21.90
CA ASP A 482 -6.38 5.97 21.90
C ASP A 482 -5.57 4.79 22.45
N GLU A 483 -4.26 4.74 22.23
CA GLU A 483 -3.42 3.63 22.70
C GLU A 483 -3.17 3.73 24.22
N ILE A 484 -2.94 4.93 24.73
CA ILE A 484 -2.80 5.16 26.18
C ILE A 484 -4.11 4.82 26.88
N GLU A 485 -5.26 5.28 26.37
CA GLU A 485 -6.58 4.95 26.90
C GLU A 485 -6.87 3.45 26.88
N ARG A 486 -6.46 2.75 25.81
CA ARG A 486 -6.58 1.30 25.71
C ARG A 486 -5.78 0.58 26.79
N ARG A 487 -4.51 0.97 27.01
CA ARG A 487 -3.67 0.41 28.09
C ARG A 487 -4.25 0.68 29.48
N GLN A 488 -4.81 1.85 29.70
CA GLN A 488 -5.52 2.18 30.94
C GLN A 488 -6.73 1.26 31.14
N ALA A 489 -7.54 1.06 30.10
CA ALA A 489 -8.71 0.19 30.15
C ALA A 489 -8.35 -1.26 30.49
N VAL A 490 -7.30 -1.80 29.86
CA VAL A 490 -6.78 -3.14 30.18
C VAL A 490 -6.35 -3.23 31.64
N ALA A 491 -5.59 -2.25 32.13
CA ALA A 491 -5.18 -2.19 33.53
C ALA A 491 -6.38 -2.09 34.49
N TYR A 492 -7.40 -1.30 34.17
CA TYR A 492 -8.64 -1.22 34.94
C TYR A 492 -9.36 -2.58 35.03
N ALA A 493 -9.41 -3.35 33.97
CA ALA A 493 -9.99 -4.68 34.00
C ALA A 493 -9.26 -5.61 34.99
N HIS A 494 -7.92 -5.59 34.98
CA HIS A 494 -7.09 -6.41 35.88
C HIS A 494 -7.18 -6.01 37.36
N ILE A 495 -7.53 -4.76 37.67
CA ILE A 495 -7.76 -4.31 39.07
C ILE A 495 -9.24 -4.29 39.44
N GLY A 496 -10.09 -4.98 38.70
CA GLY A 496 -11.51 -5.17 39.00
C GLY A 496 -12.46 -4.02 38.61
N ARG A 497 -11.98 -2.97 37.89
CA ARG A 497 -12.82 -1.88 37.34
C ARG A 497 -13.39 -2.27 35.98
N THR A 498 -14.02 -3.41 35.90
CA THR A 498 -14.40 -4.07 34.61
C THR A 498 -15.45 -3.30 33.81
N ASP A 499 -16.40 -2.62 34.46
CA ASP A 499 -17.43 -1.84 33.77
C ASP A 499 -16.82 -0.60 33.09
N GLU A 500 -15.88 0.07 33.75
CA GLU A 500 -15.15 1.20 33.17
C GLU A 500 -14.25 0.75 32.02
N ALA A 501 -13.53 -0.35 32.19
CA ALA A 501 -12.70 -0.94 31.15
C ALA A 501 -13.52 -1.28 29.89
N SER A 502 -14.69 -1.93 30.06
CA SER A 502 -15.57 -2.29 28.96
C SER A 502 -16.07 -1.06 28.21
N ALA A 503 -16.51 -0.02 28.92
CA ALA A 503 -16.99 1.22 28.32
C ALA A 503 -15.88 1.95 27.53
N MET A 504 -14.67 2.01 28.08
CA MET A 504 -13.52 2.65 27.42
C MET A 504 -13.12 1.90 26.15
N LEU A 505 -13.00 0.57 26.20
CA LEU A 505 -12.65 -0.23 25.02
C LEU A 505 -13.73 -0.14 23.94
N GLU A 506 -15.01 -0.10 24.32
CA GLU A 506 -16.10 0.08 23.36
C GLU A 506 -16.05 1.46 22.67
N ASP A 507 -15.79 2.52 23.43
CA ASP A 507 -15.61 3.87 22.90
C ASP A 507 -14.44 3.93 21.91
N ILE A 508 -13.30 3.34 22.24
CA ILE A 508 -12.13 3.25 21.34
C ILE A 508 -12.48 2.52 20.05
N ILE A 509 -13.18 1.39 20.12
CA ILE A 509 -13.60 0.61 18.93
C ILE A 509 -14.46 1.46 17.99
N VAL A 510 -15.29 2.33 18.52
CA VAL A 510 -16.22 3.17 17.73
C VAL A 510 -15.53 4.41 17.16
N ARG A 511 -14.71 5.12 17.96
CA ARG A 511 -14.20 6.43 17.57
C ARG A 511 -12.81 6.42 16.95
N SER A 512 -11.98 5.41 17.27
CA SER A 512 -10.60 5.40 16.80
C SER A 512 -10.50 5.26 15.29
N ASN A 513 -9.61 6.02 14.70
CA ASN A 513 -9.24 5.87 13.28
C ASN A 513 -8.02 4.97 13.08
N ASN A 514 -7.34 4.55 14.16
CA ASN A 514 -6.23 3.62 14.10
C ASN A 514 -6.76 2.18 14.12
N GLY A 515 -6.73 1.52 12.97
CA GLY A 515 -7.26 0.16 12.82
C GLY A 515 -6.52 -0.89 13.66
N MET A 516 -5.24 -0.71 13.97
CA MET A 516 -4.49 -1.60 14.85
C MET A 516 -4.93 -1.45 16.31
N THR A 517 -5.12 -0.22 16.80
CA THR A 517 -5.67 0.02 18.13
C THR A 517 -7.11 -0.50 18.26
N VAL A 518 -7.94 -0.34 17.21
CA VAL A 518 -9.29 -0.93 17.17
C VAL A 518 -9.26 -2.46 17.26
N LEU A 519 -8.35 -3.10 16.52
CA LEU A 519 -8.18 -4.56 16.56
C LEU A 519 -7.74 -5.01 17.96
N ALA A 520 -6.71 -4.38 18.50
CA ALA A 520 -6.21 -4.68 19.84
C ALA A 520 -7.30 -4.50 20.92
N ALA A 521 -8.10 -3.42 20.87
CA ALA A 521 -9.21 -3.22 21.80
C ALA A 521 -10.29 -4.31 21.73
N LYS A 522 -10.55 -4.86 20.53
CA LYS A 522 -11.46 -6.02 20.36
C LYS A 522 -10.87 -7.28 20.98
N ASP A 523 -9.58 -7.51 20.78
CA ASP A 523 -8.90 -8.67 21.37
C ASP A 523 -8.88 -8.58 22.90
N ASP A 524 -8.53 -7.42 23.44
CA ASP A 524 -8.56 -7.16 24.88
C ASP A 524 -9.94 -7.44 25.48
N ARG A 525 -11.04 -6.99 24.85
CA ARG A 525 -12.41 -7.28 25.31
C ARG A 525 -12.68 -8.76 25.38
N LYS A 526 -12.26 -9.50 24.36
CA LYS A 526 -12.44 -10.95 24.28
C LYS A 526 -11.62 -11.68 25.33
N GLU A 527 -10.34 -11.36 25.48
CA GLU A 527 -9.42 -12.00 26.41
C GLU A 527 -9.81 -11.71 27.87
N LEU A 528 -10.29 -10.52 28.18
CA LEU A 528 -10.75 -10.10 29.49
C LEU A 528 -12.19 -10.56 29.80
N GLY A 529 -12.86 -11.28 28.89
CA GLY A 529 -14.23 -11.79 29.08
C GLY A 529 -15.27 -10.67 29.20
N LEU A 530 -15.07 -9.54 28.54
CA LEU A 530 -15.96 -8.37 28.61
C LEU A 530 -17.09 -8.41 27.56
N ASP A 531 -17.04 -9.33 26.59
CA ASP A 531 -18.05 -9.47 25.51
C ASP A 531 -19.32 -10.22 25.97
N GLU A 532 -19.25 -11.01 27.04
CA GLU A 532 -20.37 -11.87 27.50
C GLU A 532 -21.33 -11.17 28.49
N ARG A 533 -21.15 -9.88 28.79
CA ARG A 533 -21.92 -9.11 29.78
C ARG A 533 -22.95 -8.17 29.15
N ASN A 534 -23.82 -8.72 28.27
CA ASN A 534 -25.03 -8.05 27.80
C ASN A 534 -26.27 -8.67 28.44
#